data_e6cebace35e7263d92f5b5499283f8cd
#
_entry.id   e6cebace35e7263d92f5b5499283f8cd
#
_cell.length_a   1.000
_cell.length_b   1.000
_cell.length_c   1.000
_cell.angle_alpha   90.00
_cell.angle_beta   90.00
_cell.angle_gamma   90.00
#
_symmetry.space_group_name_H-M   'P 1'
#
loop_
_entity.id
_entity.type
_entity.pdbx_description
1 polymer ?
#
loop_
_entity_poly.entity_id
_entity_poly.type
_entity_poly.pdbx_seq_one_letter_code
_entity_poly.pdbx_strand_id
1 'polypeptide(L)'
;MTIVEEIQKLKQEKNAVILAHYYVRPEVQNIADYIGDSFYLSRVATELSESTIVFCGVSFMGESAKILNPDKTVLMPDPTADCPMAHMADVESIKKVREEYEDVAVVCYINSTAALKEYSDVCVTSANAVKIVKALPNKNIYFIPDRNLAHFVAEQVPEKHFIYNDGFCPTHERMEADEVREAKEEHPDALVLSHPECNTEVLKLSDYIGSTSGIIKYATESPCNEFIICTEEGVHYKLVQNNPDKSFCYPKTVPVCPNMKKNTLEKVLHVLKTGENEVHVSDSLRENSKKPLERMLELGK
;
A
#
# COMPACT_ATOMS: atom_id res chain seq x y z
N MET A 1 -27.78 -20.84 0.73
CA MET A 1 -26.73 -20.06 0.02
C MET A 1 -25.77 -19.53 1.06
N THR A 2 -24.50 -19.81 0.93
CA THR A 2 -23.47 -19.27 1.83
C THR A 2 -23.23 -17.79 1.52
N ILE A 3 -22.58 -17.08 2.44
CA ILE A 3 -22.23 -15.66 2.22
C ILE A 3 -21.36 -15.48 0.96
N VAL A 4 -20.45 -16.42 0.70
CA VAL A 4 -19.57 -16.40 -0.47
C VAL A 4 -20.37 -16.60 -1.77
N GLU A 5 -21.29 -17.56 -1.80
CA GLU A 5 -22.18 -17.78 -2.96
C GLU A 5 -23.04 -16.55 -3.24
N GLU A 6 -23.53 -15.87 -2.20
CA GLU A 6 -24.33 -14.66 -2.34
C GLU A 6 -23.51 -13.48 -2.87
N ILE A 7 -22.27 -13.31 -2.38
CA ILE A 7 -21.32 -12.30 -2.90
C ILE A 7 -21.04 -12.56 -4.38
N GLN A 8 -20.74 -13.80 -4.79
CA GLN A 8 -20.43 -14.12 -6.18
C GLN A 8 -21.63 -13.87 -7.11
N LYS A 9 -22.84 -14.16 -6.66
CA LYS A 9 -24.08 -13.88 -7.39
C LYS A 9 -24.26 -12.37 -7.59
N LEU A 10 -24.20 -11.59 -6.51
CA LEU A 10 -24.39 -10.13 -6.56
C LEU A 10 -23.31 -9.43 -7.38
N LYS A 11 -22.08 -9.92 -7.34
CA LYS A 11 -20.98 -9.43 -8.16
C LYS A 11 -21.30 -9.51 -9.66
N GLN A 12 -21.85 -10.65 -10.10
CA GLN A 12 -22.29 -10.82 -11.49
C GLN A 12 -23.49 -9.91 -11.84
N GLU A 13 -24.51 -9.88 -10.98
CA GLU A 13 -25.74 -9.09 -11.19
C GLU A 13 -25.46 -7.57 -11.29
N LYS A 14 -24.44 -7.09 -10.56
CA LYS A 14 -24.07 -5.68 -10.48
C LYS A 14 -22.90 -5.29 -11.38
N ASN A 15 -22.42 -6.18 -12.21
CA ASN A 15 -21.21 -5.98 -13.01
C ASN A 15 -20.08 -5.41 -12.14
N ALA A 16 -19.81 -6.09 -11.01
CA ALA A 16 -18.86 -5.66 -9.99
C ALA A 16 -17.63 -6.55 -9.95
N VAL A 17 -16.49 -5.93 -9.61
CA VAL A 17 -15.20 -6.59 -9.38
C VAL A 17 -14.73 -6.30 -7.95
N ILE A 18 -14.10 -7.25 -7.30
CA ILE A 18 -13.54 -7.11 -5.96
C ILE A 18 -12.02 -7.02 -6.04
N LEU A 19 -11.48 -5.87 -5.62
CA LEU A 19 -10.05 -5.63 -5.45
C LEU A 19 -9.70 -5.74 -3.98
N ALA A 20 -8.68 -6.50 -3.61
CA ALA A 20 -8.27 -6.70 -2.23
C ALA A 20 -6.78 -6.47 -2.03
N HIS A 21 -6.43 -5.67 -1.04
CA HIS A 21 -5.03 -5.55 -0.62
C HIS A 21 -4.57 -6.82 0.10
N TYR A 22 -3.29 -7.18 0.00
CA TYR A 22 -2.70 -8.34 0.70
C TYR A 22 -2.90 -8.32 2.23
N TYR A 23 -3.13 -7.15 2.84
CA TYR A 23 -3.27 -7.00 4.29
C TYR A 23 -4.69 -7.20 4.81
N VAL A 24 -5.69 -7.39 3.95
CA VAL A 24 -7.04 -7.74 4.41
C VAL A 24 -7.10 -9.18 4.89
N ARG A 25 -8.19 -9.56 5.54
CA ARG A 25 -8.40 -10.91 6.07
C ARG A 25 -8.32 -11.97 4.97
N PRO A 26 -7.81 -13.18 5.27
CA PRO A 26 -7.69 -14.27 4.29
C PRO A 26 -9.00 -14.61 3.58
N GLU A 27 -10.12 -14.61 4.30
CA GLU A 27 -11.44 -14.88 3.74
C GLU A 27 -11.89 -13.82 2.71
N VAL A 28 -11.46 -12.56 2.89
CA VAL A 28 -11.72 -11.48 1.92
C VAL A 28 -10.78 -11.60 0.72
N GLN A 29 -9.51 -11.94 0.94
CA GLN A 29 -8.60 -12.24 -0.16
C GLN A 29 -9.13 -13.38 -1.03
N ASN A 30 -9.68 -14.44 -0.42
CA ASN A 30 -10.18 -15.61 -1.11
C ASN A 30 -11.35 -15.34 -2.07
N ILE A 31 -12.14 -14.30 -1.84
CA ILE A 31 -13.27 -13.92 -2.72
C ILE A 31 -12.93 -12.85 -3.75
N ALA A 32 -11.74 -12.26 -3.65
CA ALA A 32 -11.32 -11.17 -4.52
C ALA A 32 -10.94 -11.66 -5.93
N ASP A 33 -11.24 -10.85 -6.93
CA ASP A 33 -10.82 -11.08 -8.31
C ASP A 33 -9.35 -10.74 -8.52
N TYR A 34 -8.90 -9.70 -7.84
CA TYR A 34 -7.50 -9.25 -7.87
C TYR A 34 -7.01 -8.98 -6.45
N ILE A 35 -5.86 -9.55 -6.13
CA ILE A 35 -5.17 -9.37 -4.85
C ILE A 35 -3.81 -8.76 -5.16
N GLY A 36 -3.46 -7.68 -4.47
CA GLY A 36 -2.21 -6.99 -4.75
C GLY A 36 -1.80 -5.95 -3.71
N ASP A 37 -0.66 -5.31 -3.98
CA ASP A 37 -0.26 -4.07 -3.32
C ASP A 37 -0.94 -2.85 -3.96
N SER A 38 -0.71 -1.67 -3.38
CA SER A 38 -1.36 -0.43 -3.82
C SER A 38 -1.04 -0.08 -5.28
N PHE A 39 0.18 -0.36 -5.78
CA PHE A 39 0.54 -0.07 -7.16
C PHE A 39 -0.18 -0.99 -8.14
N TYR A 40 -0.12 -2.29 -7.89
CA TYR A 40 -0.80 -3.29 -8.72
C TYR A 40 -2.29 -3.03 -8.80
N LEU A 41 -2.96 -2.79 -7.66
CA LEU A 41 -4.40 -2.55 -7.63
C LEU A 41 -4.79 -1.24 -8.30
N SER A 42 -3.98 -0.17 -8.16
CA SER A 42 -4.22 1.09 -8.87
C SER A 42 -4.14 0.92 -10.39
N ARG A 43 -3.17 0.14 -10.88
CA ARG A 43 -3.02 -0.16 -12.30
C ARG A 43 -4.20 -1.00 -12.81
N VAL A 44 -4.50 -2.11 -12.13
CA VAL A 44 -5.61 -2.99 -12.49
C VAL A 44 -6.92 -2.21 -12.57
N ALA A 45 -7.20 -1.35 -11.59
CA ALA A 45 -8.42 -0.55 -11.57
C ALA A 45 -8.65 0.24 -12.86
N THR A 46 -7.58 0.69 -13.54
CA THR A 46 -7.70 1.45 -14.81
C THR A 46 -7.95 0.57 -16.03
N GLU A 47 -7.73 -0.74 -15.92
CA GLU A 47 -7.84 -1.70 -17.02
C GLU A 47 -9.19 -2.46 -17.02
N LEU A 48 -9.98 -2.32 -15.94
CA LEU A 48 -11.23 -3.06 -15.72
C LEU A 48 -12.37 -2.54 -16.62
N SER A 49 -13.21 -3.48 -17.09
CA SER A 49 -14.43 -3.18 -17.84
C SER A 49 -15.67 -3.02 -16.94
N GLU A 50 -15.62 -3.57 -15.73
CA GLU A 50 -16.72 -3.56 -14.78
C GLU A 50 -17.06 -2.13 -14.36
N SER A 51 -18.36 -1.87 -14.18
CA SER A 51 -18.88 -0.56 -13.78
C SER A 51 -18.76 -0.29 -12.27
N THR A 52 -18.60 -1.35 -11.46
CA THR A 52 -18.55 -1.25 -10.00
C THR A 52 -17.28 -1.91 -9.48
N ILE A 53 -16.52 -1.20 -8.65
CA ILE A 53 -15.35 -1.70 -7.94
C ILE A 53 -15.68 -1.76 -6.44
N VAL A 54 -15.60 -2.95 -5.84
CA VAL A 54 -15.59 -3.09 -4.39
C VAL A 54 -14.13 -3.13 -3.96
N PHE A 55 -13.66 -2.09 -3.30
CA PHE A 55 -12.26 -1.95 -2.91
C PHE A 55 -12.06 -2.35 -1.44
N CYS A 56 -11.54 -3.54 -1.20
CA CYS A 56 -11.19 -4.05 0.13
C CYS A 56 -9.79 -3.55 0.51
N GLY A 57 -9.74 -2.44 1.22
CA GLY A 57 -8.52 -1.75 1.63
C GLY A 57 -8.84 -0.62 2.61
N VAL A 58 -8.06 0.47 2.54
CA VAL A 58 -8.27 1.69 3.35
C VAL A 58 -8.60 2.89 2.46
N SER A 59 -9.11 3.95 3.06
CA SER A 59 -9.74 5.13 2.41
C SER A 59 -8.95 5.68 1.22
N PHE A 60 -7.66 5.97 1.36
CA PHE A 60 -6.84 6.54 0.28
C PHE A 60 -6.77 5.65 -0.98
N MET A 61 -6.95 4.34 -0.82
CA MET A 61 -6.97 3.38 -1.95
C MET A 61 -8.28 3.50 -2.72
N GLY A 62 -9.41 3.58 -2.02
CA GLY A 62 -10.72 3.85 -2.61
C GLY A 62 -10.75 5.21 -3.31
N GLU A 63 -10.21 6.27 -2.67
CA GLU A 63 -10.06 7.59 -3.29
C GLU A 63 -9.23 7.52 -4.57
N SER A 64 -8.07 6.86 -4.54
CA SER A 64 -7.20 6.72 -5.71
C SER A 64 -7.89 5.96 -6.85
N ALA A 65 -8.64 4.91 -6.53
CA ALA A 65 -9.43 4.17 -7.50
C ALA A 65 -10.53 5.04 -8.13
N LYS A 66 -11.24 5.86 -7.32
CA LYS A 66 -12.28 6.78 -7.81
C LYS A 66 -11.70 7.91 -8.66
N ILE A 67 -10.54 8.47 -8.26
CA ILE A 67 -9.83 9.52 -9.01
C ILE A 67 -9.44 9.01 -10.40
N LEU A 68 -8.91 7.80 -10.49
CA LEU A 68 -8.47 7.20 -11.75
C LEU A 68 -9.65 6.70 -12.60
N ASN A 69 -10.81 6.42 -12.00
CA ASN A 69 -12.00 5.86 -12.66
C ASN A 69 -13.26 6.65 -12.30
N PRO A 70 -13.39 7.90 -12.75
CA PRO A 70 -14.48 8.78 -12.34
C PRO A 70 -15.88 8.26 -12.70
N ASP A 71 -15.99 7.49 -13.78
CA ASP A 71 -17.26 6.97 -14.29
C ASP A 71 -17.70 5.68 -13.61
N LYS A 72 -16.83 5.08 -12.76
CA LYS A 72 -17.16 3.84 -12.04
C LYS A 72 -17.67 4.14 -10.64
N THR A 73 -18.55 3.29 -10.16
CA THR A 73 -18.92 3.23 -8.74
C THR A 73 -17.82 2.53 -7.96
N VAL A 74 -17.22 3.19 -6.97
CA VAL A 74 -16.22 2.61 -6.07
C VAL A 74 -16.82 2.50 -4.68
N LEU A 75 -16.98 1.27 -4.18
CA LEU A 75 -17.56 0.97 -2.87
C LEU A 75 -16.46 0.50 -1.91
N MET A 76 -16.46 1.03 -0.68
CA MET A 76 -15.58 0.56 0.39
C MET A 76 -16.40 -0.27 1.40
N PRO A 77 -16.00 -1.53 1.71
CA PRO A 77 -16.74 -2.35 2.69
C PRO A 77 -16.90 -1.67 4.05
N ASP A 78 -15.86 -0.95 4.49
CA ASP A 78 -15.91 -0.17 5.74
C ASP A 78 -15.43 1.26 5.49
N PRO A 79 -16.29 2.29 5.63
CA PRO A 79 -15.91 3.69 5.41
C PRO A 79 -14.99 4.24 6.50
N THR A 80 -14.87 3.53 7.64
CA THR A 80 -13.94 3.90 8.73
C THR A 80 -12.58 3.23 8.63
N ALA A 81 -12.35 2.41 7.59
CA ALA A 81 -11.06 1.82 7.31
C ALA A 81 -10.12 2.90 6.74
N ASP A 82 -9.37 3.55 7.60
CA ASP A 82 -8.49 4.66 7.26
C ASP A 82 -7.03 4.38 7.62
N CYS A 83 -6.11 5.09 6.97
CA CYS A 83 -4.68 4.98 7.25
C CYS A 83 -4.22 6.21 8.07
N PRO A 84 -3.80 6.04 9.34
CA PRO A 84 -3.33 7.18 10.13
C PRO A 84 -2.17 7.93 9.48
N MET A 85 -1.26 7.21 8.80
CA MET A 85 -0.14 7.82 8.09
C MET A 85 -0.59 8.79 6.99
N ALA A 86 -1.73 8.54 6.35
CA ALA A 86 -2.24 9.40 5.28
C ALA A 86 -2.53 10.85 5.74
N HIS A 87 -2.62 11.07 7.06
CA HIS A 87 -2.87 12.36 7.69
C HIS A 87 -1.64 12.94 8.39
N MET A 88 -0.46 12.33 8.23
CA MET A 88 0.80 12.78 8.88
C MET A 88 1.62 13.76 8.02
N ALA A 89 1.03 14.33 6.98
CA ALA A 89 1.56 15.47 6.24
C ALA A 89 0.46 16.49 6.03
N ASP A 90 0.81 17.73 5.73
CA ASP A 90 -0.15 18.80 5.49
C ASP A 90 0.28 19.69 4.29
N VAL A 91 -0.70 20.40 3.73
CA VAL A 91 -0.52 21.22 2.55
C VAL A 91 0.35 22.45 2.84
N GLU A 92 0.30 22.99 4.05
CA GLU A 92 1.08 24.16 4.43
C GLU A 92 2.59 23.84 4.47
N SER A 93 2.95 22.66 4.95
CA SER A 93 4.32 22.15 4.90
C SER A 93 4.80 22.00 3.44
N ILE A 94 3.95 21.51 2.53
CA ILE A 94 4.29 21.43 1.11
C ILE A 94 4.57 22.82 0.53
N LYS A 95 3.71 23.81 0.80
CA LYS A 95 3.88 25.18 0.33
C LYS A 95 5.17 25.80 0.86
N LYS A 96 5.44 25.65 2.15
CA LYS A 96 6.65 26.15 2.79
C LYS A 96 7.92 25.58 2.15
N VAL A 97 7.96 24.27 1.92
CA VAL A 97 9.11 23.63 1.27
C VAL A 97 9.29 24.14 -0.18
N ARG A 98 8.19 24.36 -0.92
CA ARG A 98 8.26 24.96 -2.26
C ARG A 98 8.74 26.41 -2.27
N GLU A 99 8.52 27.18 -1.20
CA GLU A 99 9.06 28.54 -1.05
C GLU A 99 10.55 28.50 -0.70
N GLU A 100 11.00 27.51 0.05
CA GLU A 100 12.39 27.37 0.52
C GLU A 100 13.33 26.80 -0.56
N TYR A 101 12.83 25.91 -1.44
CA TYR A 101 13.63 25.22 -2.45
C TYR A 101 13.06 25.46 -3.86
N GLU A 102 13.79 26.16 -4.72
CA GLU A 102 13.35 26.45 -6.10
C GLU A 102 13.20 25.20 -6.97
N ASP A 103 14.11 24.22 -6.82
CA ASP A 103 14.11 22.96 -7.57
C ASP A 103 13.70 21.80 -6.65
N VAL A 104 12.44 21.75 -6.22
CA VAL A 104 11.92 20.65 -5.41
C VAL A 104 10.80 19.88 -6.12
N ALA A 105 10.89 18.55 -6.09
CA ALA A 105 9.76 17.68 -6.40
C ALA A 105 9.13 17.18 -5.11
N VAL A 106 7.82 17.33 -4.98
CA VAL A 106 7.02 16.73 -3.91
C VAL A 106 6.62 15.32 -4.33
N VAL A 107 7.27 14.34 -3.72
CA VAL A 107 7.04 12.92 -3.96
C VAL A 107 6.09 12.39 -2.89
N CYS A 108 4.89 12.05 -3.30
CA CYS A 108 3.83 11.65 -2.41
C CYS A 108 3.68 10.11 -2.40
N TYR A 109 4.01 9.48 -1.28
CA TYR A 109 3.61 8.10 -1.10
C TYR A 109 2.09 7.98 -1.20
N ILE A 110 1.59 7.00 -1.96
CA ILE A 110 0.15 6.85 -2.28
C ILE A 110 -0.72 6.77 -1.02
N ASN A 111 -0.13 6.37 0.11
CA ASN A 111 -0.74 6.33 1.44
C ASN A 111 -0.95 7.75 2.00
N SER A 112 -1.66 8.56 1.25
CA SER A 112 -1.94 9.98 1.50
C SER A 112 -3.35 10.31 1.03
N THR A 113 -3.93 11.36 1.58
CA THR A 113 -5.26 11.85 1.15
C THR A 113 -5.23 12.43 -0.27
N ALA A 114 -6.37 12.50 -0.93
CA ALA A 114 -6.50 13.17 -2.23
C ALA A 114 -6.02 14.63 -2.17
N ALA A 115 -6.27 15.32 -1.05
CA ALA A 115 -5.83 16.71 -0.83
C ALA A 115 -4.31 16.86 -0.85
N LEU A 116 -3.53 15.92 -0.31
CA LEU A 116 -2.07 15.94 -0.38
C LEU A 116 -1.57 15.62 -1.80
N LYS A 117 -2.23 14.69 -2.49
CA LYS A 117 -1.91 14.34 -3.88
C LYS A 117 -2.09 15.54 -4.81
N GLU A 118 -3.11 16.38 -4.61
CA GLU A 118 -3.34 17.60 -5.39
C GLU A 118 -2.13 18.53 -5.44
N TYR A 119 -1.36 18.63 -4.34
CA TYR A 119 -0.18 19.50 -4.23
C TYR A 119 1.14 18.78 -4.54
N SER A 120 1.08 17.53 -4.99
CA SER A 120 2.26 16.70 -5.25
C SER A 120 2.61 16.65 -6.74
N ASP A 121 3.90 16.42 -7.05
CA ASP A 121 4.37 16.31 -8.43
C ASP A 121 4.23 14.90 -8.99
N VAL A 122 4.32 13.88 -8.12
CA VAL A 122 4.19 12.48 -8.47
C VAL A 122 3.81 11.66 -7.24
N CYS A 123 2.95 10.68 -7.43
CA CYS A 123 2.74 9.63 -6.43
C CYS A 123 3.77 8.51 -6.61
N VAL A 124 4.05 7.79 -5.51
CA VAL A 124 4.90 6.60 -5.51
C VAL A 124 4.29 5.53 -4.61
N THR A 125 4.76 4.31 -4.76
CA THR A 125 4.53 3.20 -3.82
C THR A 125 5.87 2.60 -3.41
N SER A 126 5.90 1.75 -2.39
CA SER A 126 7.12 1.02 -2.02
C SER A 126 7.70 0.18 -3.17
N ALA A 127 6.88 -0.19 -4.17
CA ALA A 127 7.32 -0.96 -5.33
C ALA A 127 8.08 -0.14 -6.38
N ASN A 128 7.85 1.18 -6.46
CA ASN A 128 8.36 2.00 -7.56
C ASN A 128 9.07 3.29 -7.13
N ALA A 129 9.09 3.62 -5.83
CA ALA A 129 9.63 4.88 -5.32
C ALA A 129 11.08 5.15 -5.77
N VAL A 130 11.97 4.16 -5.63
CA VAL A 130 13.37 4.28 -6.05
C VAL A 130 13.48 4.58 -7.56
N LYS A 131 12.74 3.83 -8.38
CA LYS A 131 12.74 4.00 -9.85
C LYS A 131 12.24 5.38 -10.24
N ILE A 132 11.12 5.82 -9.66
CA ILE A 132 10.50 7.10 -9.99
C ILE A 132 11.41 8.25 -9.54
N VAL A 133 11.90 8.24 -8.31
CA VAL A 133 12.78 9.30 -7.78
C VAL A 133 14.06 9.44 -8.61
N LYS A 134 14.66 8.33 -9.05
CA LYS A 134 15.81 8.36 -9.99
C LYS A 134 15.48 9.03 -11.32
N ALA A 135 14.26 8.88 -11.81
CA ALA A 135 13.82 9.43 -13.09
C ALA A 135 13.43 10.93 -13.01
N LEU A 136 13.23 11.48 -11.81
CA LEU A 136 12.90 12.91 -11.65
C LEU A 136 14.11 13.80 -11.97
N PRO A 137 13.93 14.91 -12.70
CA PRO A 137 15.03 15.84 -12.99
C PRO A 137 15.48 16.63 -11.75
N ASN A 138 14.58 16.85 -10.80
CA ASN A 138 14.79 17.67 -9.62
C ASN A 138 15.91 17.14 -8.73
N LYS A 139 16.70 18.05 -8.16
CA LYS A 139 17.76 17.70 -7.20
C LYS A 139 17.21 17.51 -5.79
N ASN A 140 16.25 18.37 -5.41
CA ASN A 140 15.62 18.32 -4.10
C ASN A 140 14.34 17.49 -4.16
N ILE A 141 14.16 16.58 -3.20
CA ILE A 141 13.01 15.69 -3.09
C ILE A 141 12.36 15.90 -1.72
N TYR A 142 11.15 16.44 -1.69
CA TYR A 142 10.33 16.43 -0.48
C TYR A 142 9.47 15.18 -0.49
N PHE A 143 9.80 14.22 0.36
CA PHE A 143 9.13 12.93 0.41
C PHE A 143 8.10 12.91 1.54
N ILE A 144 6.84 12.67 1.22
CA ILE A 144 5.71 12.64 2.15
C ILE A 144 4.90 11.35 1.99
N PRO A 145 4.17 10.87 3.02
CA PRO A 145 4.30 11.26 4.42
C PRO A 145 5.33 10.43 5.20
N ASP A 146 5.76 9.25 4.69
CA ASP A 146 6.52 8.22 5.40
C ASP A 146 8.04 8.49 5.42
N ARG A 147 8.58 8.73 6.63
CA ARG A 147 10.03 8.98 6.81
C ARG A 147 10.89 7.74 6.56
N ASN A 148 10.40 6.54 6.94
CA ASN A 148 11.19 5.32 6.82
C ASN A 148 11.37 4.92 5.37
N LEU A 149 10.28 4.94 4.58
CA LEU A 149 10.36 4.75 3.13
C LEU A 149 11.23 5.84 2.49
N ALA A 150 11.13 7.09 2.94
CA ALA A 150 11.97 8.18 2.43
C ALA A 150 13.45 7.93 2.68
N HIS A 151 13.84 7.49 3.88
CA HIS A 151 15.22 7.13 4.21
C HIS A 151 15.72 5.96 3.35
N PHE A 152 14.92 4.89 3.23
CA PHE A 152 15.25 3.77 2.35
C PHE A 152 15.49 4.20 0.91
N VAL A 153 14.64 5.08 0.36
CA VAL A 153 14.80 5.59 -1.01
C VAL A 153 16.05 6.48 -1.12
N ALA A 154 16.31 7.33 -0.13
CA ALA A 154 17.48 8.22 -0.10
C ALA A 154 18.80 7.44 -0.13
N GLU A 155 18.89 6.33 0.57
CA GLU A 155 20.09 5.45 0.52
C GLU A 155 20.30 4.84 -0.87
N GLN A 156 19.23 4.61 -1.65
CA GLN A 156 19.30 4.07 -3.01
C GLN A 156 19.50 5.15 -4.09
N VAL A 157 19.34 6.45 -3.73
CA VAL A 157 19.44 7.60 -4.65
C VAL A 157 20.28 8.70 -4.00
N PRO A 158 21.56 8.45 -3.66
CA PRO A 158 22.40 9.37 -2.89
C PRO A 158 22.73 10.68 -3.61
N GLU A 159 22.50 10.76 -4.92
CA GLU A 159 22.68 11.97 -5.73
C GLU A 159 21.59 13.02 -5.52
N LYS A 160 20.48 12.67 -4.87
CA LYS A 160 19.37 13.58 -4.55
C LYS A 160 19.47 14.07 -3.11
N HIS A 161 19.00 15.28 -2.89
CA HIS A 161 18.84 15.84 -1.55
C HIS A 161 17.42 15.65 -1.07
N PHE A 162 17.25 14.86 0.01
CA PHE A 162 15.94 14.58 0.58
C PHE A 162 15.58 15.54 1.71
N ILE A 163 14.34 16.03 1.65
CA ILE A 163 13.66 16.75 2.72
C ILE A 163 12.61 15.78 3.25
N TYR A 164 12.69 15.48 4.55
CA TYR A 164 11.86 14.45 5.19
C TYR A 164 10.63 15.07 5.86
N ASN A 165 9.51 14.41 5.72
CA ASN A 165 8.35 14.58 6.58
C ASN A 165 8.45 13.60 7.75
N ASP A 166 7.88 13.92 8.92
CA ASP A 166 8.00 13.08 10.12
C ASP A 166 6.83 12.11 10.33
N GLY A 167 6.18 11.69 9.24
CA GLY A 167 5.14 10.65 9.27
C GLY A 167 5.71 9.24 9.20
N PHE A 168 4.92 8.26 9.59
CA PHE A 168 5.31 6.85 9.61
C PHE A 168 4.10 5.91 9.63
N CYS A 169 4.29 4.66 9.25
CA CYS A 169 3.29 3.61 9.41
C CYS A 169 3.29 3.05 10.84
N PRO A 170 2.23 3.26 11.66
CA PRO A 170 2.23 2.75 13.05
C PRO A 170 2.36 1.23 13.16
N THR A 171 1.98 0.49 12.12
CA THR A 171 2.08 -0.98 12.10
C THR A 171 3.52 -1.44 11.93
N HIS A 172 4.29 -0.81 11.04
CA HIS A 172 5.67 -1.17 10.76
C HIS A 172 6.66 -0.52 11.75
N GLU A 173 6.39 0.72 12.17
CA GLU A 173 7.26 1.46 13.10
C GLU A 173 7.41 0.79 14.46
N ARG A 174 6.35 0.13 14.95
CA ARG A 174 6.35 -0.53 16.25
C ARG A 174 7.11 -1.87 16.31
N MET A 175 7.58 -2.40 15.18
CA MET A 175 8.41 -3.60 15.19
C MET A 175 9.75 -3.32 15.86
N GLU A 176 10.15 -4.18 16.80
CA GLU A 176 11.36 -4.03 17.56
C GLU A 176 12.47 -4.89 16.98
N ALA A 177 13.66 -4.29 16.77
CA ALA A 177 14.81 -5.00 16.22
C ALA A 177 15.26 -6.18 17.12
N ASP A 178 15.07 -6.07 18.44
CA ASP A 178 15.39 -7.15 19.38
C ASP A 178 14.50 -8.39 19.14
N GLU A 179 13.20 -8.19 18.89
CA GLU A 179 12.30 -9.30 18.53
C GLU A 179 12.69 -9.97 17.21
N VAL A 180 13.22 -9.20 16.24
CA VAL A 180 13.75 -9.77 14.99
C VAL A 180 15.02 -10.58 15.25
N ARG A 181 15.92 -10.12 16.15
CA ARG A 181 17.10 -10.87 16.57
C ARG A 181 16.72 -12.17 17.27
N GLU A 182 15.77 -12.11 18.21
CA GLU A 182 15.24 -13.30 18.90
C GLU A 182 14.67 -14.31 17.89
N ALA A 183 13.85 -13.86 16.94
CA ALA A 183 13.33 -14.71 15.88
C ALA A 183 14.46 -15.32 15.02
N LYS A 184 15.53 -14.56 14.76
CA LYS A 184 16.71 -15.07 14.01
C LYS A 184 17.53 -16.07 14.82
N GLU A 185 17.57 -15.96 16.13
CA GLU A 185 18.20 -16.95 17.00
C GLU A 185 17.41 -18.28 17.03
N GLU A 186 16.08 -18.20 17.03
CA GLU A 186 15.18 -19.36 16.94
C GLU A 186 15.22 -20.03 15.56
N HIS A 187 15.41 -19.23 14.50
CA HIS A 187 15.39 -19.63 13.10
C HIS A 187 16.68 -19.19 12.38
N PRO A 188 17.86 -19.78 12.70
CA PRO A 188 19.18 -19.29 12.26
C PRO A 188 19.37 -19.30 10.74
N ASP A 189 18.70 -20.19 10.03
CA ASP A 189 18.79 -20.31 8.55
C ASP A 189 17.74 -19.45 7.82
N ALA A 190 16.77 -18.86 8.53
CA ALA A 190 15.71 -18.06 7.93
C ALA A 190 16.24 -16.71 7.40
N LEU A 191 15.79 -16.29 6.24
CA LEU A 191 16.06 -14.94 5.71
C LEU A 191 15.03 -13.93 6.25
N VAL A 192 15.48 -12.75 6.63
CA VAL A 192 14.64 -11.65 7.11
C VAL A 192 14.18 -10.81 5.92
N LEU A 193 12.86 -10.76 5.70
CA LEU A 193 12.26 -9.99 4.61
C LEU A 193 11.41 -8.85 5.19
N SER A 194 11.78 -7.60 4.90
CA SER A 194 11.16 -6.42 5.50
C SER A 194 10.52 -5.47 4.50
N HIS A 195 9.43 -4.85 4.91
CA HIS A 195 8.85 -3.73 4.19
C HIS A 195 9.63 -2.43 4.51
N PRO A 196 9.88 -1.52 3.55
CA PRO A 196 10.66 -0.31 3.78
C PRO A 196 9.98 0.74 4.71
N GLU A 197 8.74 0.52 5.13
CA GLU A 197 8.08 1.28 6.20
C GLU A 197 8.57 0.89 7.61
N CYS A 198 9.32 -0.19 7.75
CA CYS A 198 9.93 -0.56 9.02
C CYS A 198 10.98 0.48 9.44
N ASN A 199 11.17 0.64 10.76
CA ASN A 199 12.22 1.50 11.27
C ASN A 199 13.62 1.00 10.86
N THR A 200 14.60 1.91 10.84
CA THR A 200 15.96 1.66 10.35
C THR A 200 16.64 0.49 11.06
N GLU A 201 16.38 0.27 12.35
CA GLU A 201 17.04 -0.81 13.09
C GLU A 201 16.56 -2.20 12.66
N VAL A 202 15.29 -2.33 12.29
CA VAL A 202 14.75 -3.56 11.66
C VAL A 202 15.33 -3.73 10.25
N LEU A 203 15.36 -2.64 9.45
CA LEU A 203 15.88 -2.70 8.08
C LEU A 203 17.36 -3.13 8.02
N LYS A 204 18.18 -2.75 9.00
CA LYS A 204 19.60 -3.18 9.10
C LYS A 204 19.76 -4.69 9.32
N LEU A 205 18.74 -5.38 9.82
CA LEU A 205 18.76 -6.82 10.05
C LEU A 205 18.22 -7.61 8.86
N SER A 206 17.76 -6.94 7.82
CA SER A 206 17.03 -7.55 6.71
C SER A 206 17.95 -8.05 5.61
N ASP A 207 17.71 -9.26 5.14
CA ASP A 207 18.37 -9.85 3.96
C ASP A 207 17.73 -9.32 2.66
N TYR A 208 16.45 -8.92 2.72
CA TYR A 208 15.73 -8.29 1.62
C TYR A 208 14.79 -7.20 2.14
N ILE A 209 14.80 -6.05 1.47
CA ILE A 209 13.87 -4.95 1.73
C ILE A 209 13.11 -4.65 0.44
N GLY A 210 11.78 -4.68 0.50
CA GLY A 210 10.97 -4.40 -0.67
C GLY A 210 9.47 -4.26 -0.38
N SER A 211 8.71 -3.96 -1.43
CA SER A 211 7.25 -3.90 -1.34
C SER A 211 6.65 -5.25 -0.96
N THR A 212 5.37 -5.26 -0.57
CA THR A 212 4.65 -6.51 -0.25
C THR A 212 4.72 -7.51 -1.40
N SER A 213 4.48 -7.06 -2.65
CA SER A 213 4.64 -7.91 -3.84
C SER A 213 6.08 -8.38 -4.02
N GLY A 214 7.05 -7.52 -3.72
CA GLY A 214 8.49 -7.83 -3.76
C GLY A 214 8.86 -8.92 -2.75
N ILE A 215 8.38 -8.84 -1.53
CA ILE A 215 8.57 -9.84 -0.48
C ILE A 215 8.01 -11.20 -0.92
N ILE A 216 6.77 -11.23 -1.44
CA ILE A 216 6.16 -12.46 -1.94
C ILE A 216 6.98 -13.06 -3.07
N LYS A 217 7.39 -12.24 -4.04
CA LYS A 217 8.21 -12.66 -5.17
C LYS A 217 9.56 -13.21 -4.70
N TYR A 218 10.27 -12.48 -3.84
CA TYR A 218 11.56 -12.90 -3.30
C TYR A 218 11.46 -14.24 -2.57
N ALA A 219 10.48 -14.40 -1.70
CA ALA A 219 10.23 -15.66 -1.00
C ALA A 219 9.94 -16.82 -1.96
N THR A 220 9.25 -16.55 -3.08
CA THR A 220 8.91 -17.57 -4.09
C THR A 220 10.15 -17.99 -4.90
N GLU A 221 10.97 -17.03 -5.33
CA GLU A 221 12.14 -17.26 -6.20
C GLU A 221 13.39 -17.72 -5.41
N SER A 222 13.48 -17.43 -4.12
CA SER A 222 14.59 -17.81 -3.25
C SER A 222 14.70 -19.33 -3.11
N PRO A 223 15.92 -19.89 -3.11
CA PRO A 223 16.16 -21.29 -2.74
C PRO A 223 15.98 -21.57 -1.24
N CYS A 224 15.91 -20.54 -0.40
CA CYS A 224 15.66 -20.66 1.03
C CYS A 224 14.22 -21.13 1.29
N ASN A 225 14.04 -21.95 2.34
CA ASN A 225 12.73 -22.50 2.71
C ASN A 225 12.14 -21.89 3.98
N GLU A 226 12.86 -21.01 4.65
CA GLU A 226 12.44 -20.41 5.91
C GLU A 226 12.66 -18.90 5.90
N PHE A 227 11.65 -18.13 6.33
CA PHE A 227 11.68 -16.68 6.28
C PHE A 227 11.07 -16.06 7.53
N ILE A 228 11.70 -14.99 8.02
CA ILE A 228 11.15 -14.09 9.04
C ILE A 228 10.55 -12.91 8.29
N ILE A 229 9.25 -12.70 8.49
CA ILE A 229 8.48 -11.70 7.75
C ILE A 229 8.26 -10.45 8.61
N CYS A 230 8.88 -9.35 8.21
CA CYS A 230 8.76 -8.04 8.85
C CYS A 230 7.86 -7.12 8.00
N THR A 231 6.61 -7.54 7.85
CA THR A 231 5.51 -6.75 7.29
C THR A 231 4.18 -7.24 7.85
N GLU A 232 3.08 -6.59 7.51
CA GLU A 232 1.74 -6.88 8.00
C GLU A 232 1.31 -8.33 7.71
N GLU A 233 0.74 -9.00 8.71
CA GLU A 233 0.48 -10.45 8.71
C GLU A 233 -0.40 -10.97 7.56
N GLY A 234 -1.29 -10.14 7.02
CA GLY A 234 -2.20 -10.56 5.93
C GLY A 234 -1.49 -11.09 4.70
N VAL A 235 -0.21 -10.69 4.51
CA VAL A 235 0.63 -11.25 3.44
C VAL A 235 0.83 -12.76 3.57
N HIS A 236 0.71 -13.30 4.78
CA HIS A 236 0.87 -14.74 5.08
C HIS A 236 0.01 -15.63 4.19
N TYR A 237 -1.25 -15.22 3.97
CA TYR A 237 -2.18 -15.97 3.11
C TYR A 237 -1.56 -16.23 1.72
N LYS A 238 -0.99 -15.18 1.10
CA LYS A 238 -0.42 -15.30 -0.24
C LYS A 238 0.95 -15.98 -0.24
N LEU A 239 1.75 -15.77 0.79
CA LEU A 239 3.04 -16.45 0.95
C LEU A 239 2.86 -17.97 1.00
N VAL A 240 1.96 -18.47 1.85
CA VAL A 240 1.68 -19.91 1.98
C VAL A 240 1.02 -20.46 0.72
N GLN A 241 0.06 -19.72 0.14
CA GLN A 241 -0.61 -20.15 -1.09
C GLN A 241 0.36 -20.39 -2.24
N ASN A 242 1.36 -19.48 -2.40
CA ASN A 242 2.34 -19.57 -3.45
C ASN A 242 3.48 -20.57 -3.13
N ASN A 243 3.73 -20.87 -1.87
CA ASN A 243 4.89 -21.62 -1.40
C ASN A 243 4.48 -22.60 -0.28
N PRO A 244 3.72 -23.65 -0.59
CA PRO A 244 3.18 -24.58 0.44
C PRO A 244 4.26 -25.36 1.20
N ASP A 245 5.46 -25.48 0.64
CA ASP A 245 6.58 -26.23 1.21
C ASP A 245 7.57 -25.34 1.99
N LYS A 246 7.27 -24.03 2.13
CA LYS A 246 8.13 -23.06 2.84
C LYS A 246 7.53 -22.60 4.16
N SER A 247 8.38 -22.22 5.10
CA SER A 247 8.00 -21.74 6.44
C SER A 247 8.12 -20.22 6.52
N PHE A 248 7.10 -19.60 7.15
CA PHE A 248 7.03 -18.16 7.35
C PHE A 248 6.74 -17.89 8.82
N CYS A 249 7.69 -17.29 9.52
CA CYS A 249 7.55 -16.85 10.90
C CYS A 249 7.58 -15.32 11.00
N TYR A 250 7.23 -14.82 12.16
CA TYR A 250 7.13 -13.39 12.46
C TYR A 250 7.87 -13.08 13.75
N PRO A 251 8.32 -11.82 13.96
CA PRO A 251 8.71 -11.36 15.28
C PRO A 251 7.59 -11.59 16.29
N LYS A 252 7.93 -11.63 17.57
CA LYS A 252 6.97 -11.93 18.65
C LYS A 252 5.74 -11.02 18.63
N THR A 253 5.93 -9.73 18.39
CA THR A 253 4.84 -8.78 18.13
C THR A 253 4.46 -8.81 16.65
N VAL A 254 3.50 -9.67 16.31
CA VAL A 254 3.02 -9.81 14.94
C VAL A 254 2.43 -8.48 14.45
N PRO A 255 2.92 -7.94 13.31
CA PRO A 255 2.43 -6.65 12.80
C PRO A 255 1.04 -6.81 12.15
N VAL A 256 0.02 -6.25 12.79
CA VAL A 256 -1.38 -6.28 12.35
C VAL A 256 -1.88 -4.85 12.12
N CYS A 257 -2.41 -4.57 10.94
CA CYS A 257 -3.09 -3.31 10.64
C CYS A 257 -4.58 -3.41 11.00
N PRO A 258 -5.06 -2.78 12.09
CA PRO A 258 -6.45 -2.90 12.51
C PRO A 258 -7.43 -2.34 11.47
N ASN A 259 -7.01 -1.38 10.68
CA ASN A 259 -7.86 -0.77 9.66
C ASN A 259 -8.06 -1.68 8.44
N MET A 260 -7.02 -2.36 7.96
CA MET A 260 -7.16 -3.38 6.91
C MET A 260 -8.07 -4.53 7.35
N LYS A 261 -8.03 -4.92 8.63
CA LYS A 261 -8.87 -6.00 9.20
C LYS A 261 -10.35 -5.61 9.39
N LYS A 262 -10.73 -4.34 9.18
CA LYS A 262 -12.13 -3.91 9.17
C LYS A 262 -12.91 -4.45 7.96
N ASN A 263 -12.21 -4.79 6.88
CA ASN A 263 -12.83 -5.43 5.71
C ASN A 263 -13.21 -6.87 6.05
N THR A 264 -14.51 -7.18 6.06
CA THR A 264 -15.05 -8.53 6.33
C THR A 264 -16.01 -8.98 5.23
N LEU A 265 -16.30 -10.27 5.14
CA LEU A 265 -17.26 -10.80 4.16
C LEU A 265 -18.66 -10.18 4.29
N GLU A 266 -19.12 -9.97 5.53
CA GLU A 266 -20.43 -9.35 5.80
C GLU A 266 -20.51 -7.94 5.25
N LYS A 267 -19.43 -7.15 5.40
CA LYS A 267 -19.36 -5.78 4.89
C LYS A 267 -19.25 -5.74 3.37
N VAL A 268 -18.49 -6.66 2.76
CA VAL A 268 -18.47 -6.82 1.29
C VAL A 268 -19.86 -7.16 0.76
N LEU A 269 -20.56 -8.11 1.42
CA LEU A 269 -21.92 -8.46 1.06
C LEU A 269 -22.88 -7.26 1.22
N HIS A 270 -22.73 -6.52 2.31
CA HIS A 270 -23.57 -5.36 2.61
C HIS A 270 -23.48 -4.30 1.49
N VAL A 271 -22.28 -3.86 1.13
CA VAL A 271 -22.12 -2.84 0.08
C VAL A 271 -22.57 -3.32 -1.30
N LEU A 272 -22.37 -4.60 -1.59
CA LEU A 272 -22.91 -5.20 -2.82
C LEU A 272 -24.44 -5.22 -2.83
N LYS A 273 -25.12 -5.40 -1.70
CA LYS A 273 -26.58 -5.36 -1.59
C LYS A 273 -27.12 -3.95 -1.72
N THR A 274 -26.57 -3.04 -0.96
CA THR A 274 -27.13 -1.70 -0.72
C THR A 274 -26.59 -0.64 -1.68
N GLY A 275 -25.34 -0.77 -2.14
CA GLY A 275 -24.62 0.30 -2.83
C GLY A 275 -24.13 1.40 -1.90
N GLU A 276 -24.20 1.21 -0.57
CA GLU A 276 -23.72 2.17 0.42
C GLU A 276 -22.19 2.25 0.42
N ASN A 277 -21.67 3.28 1.07
CA ASN A 277 -20.22 3.56 1.19
C ASN A 277 -19.53 3.82 -0.17
N GLU A 278 -20.23 4.45 -1.10
CA GLU A 278 -19.61 4.93 -2.33
C GLU A 278 -18.59 6.04 -2.02
N VAL A 279 -17.43 5.93 -2.63
CA VAL A 279 -16.37 6.93 -2.54
C VAL A 279 -16.70 8.11 -3.43
N HIS A 280 -16.72 9.31 -2.85
CA HIS A 280 -16.96 10.56 -3.56
C HIS A 280 -15.73 11.47 -3.46
N VAL A 281 -15.30 11.97 -4.60
CA VAL A 281 -14.24 12.98 -4.71
C VAL A 281 -14.77 14.12 -5.58
N SER A 282 -14.69 15.36 -5.10
CA SER A 282 -15.14 16.51 -5.88
C SER A 282 -14.37 16.64 -7.20
N ASP A 283 -15.00 17.15 -8.24
CA ASP A 283 -14.41 17.25 -9.57
C ASP A 283 -13.08 18.00 -9.57
N SER A 284 -13.03 19.14 -8.87
CA SER A 284 -11.79 19.93 -8.76
C SER A 284 -10.66 19.16 -8.11
N LEU A 285 -10.91 18.51 -6.96
CA LEU A 285 -9.91 17.72 -6.26
C LEU A 285 -9.46 16.51 -7.10
N ARG A 286 -10.40 15.88 -7.78
CA ARG A 286 -10.12 14.74 -8.67
C ARG A 286 -9.19 15.13 -9.82
N GLU A 287 -9.48 16.21 -10.54
CA GLU A 287 -8.67 16.65 -11.69
C GLU A 287 -7.22 16.96 -11.28
N ASN A 288 -7.02 17.59 -10.13
CA ASN A 288 -5.70 17.96 -9.65
C ASN A 288 -4.91 16.76 -9.11
N SER A 289 -5.55 15.91 -8.30
CA SER A 289 -4.90 14.73 -7.71
C SER A 289 -4.72 13.57 -8.70
N LYS A 290 -5.38 13.58 -9.86
CA LYS A 290 -5.22 12.61 -10.92
C LYS A 290 -3.82 12.65 -11.55
N LYS A 291 -3.27 13.84 -11.79
CA LYS A 291 -1.98 14.02 -12.46
C LYS A 291 -0.83 13.29 -11.77
N PRO A 292 -0.58 13.45 -10.46
CA PRO A 292 0.49 12.71 -9.79
C PRO A 292 0.27 11.20 -9.74
N LEU A 293 -0.99 10.72 -9.73
CA LEU A 293 -1.32 9.30 -9.83
C LEU A 293 -1.02 8.74 -11.23
N GLU A 294 -1.43 9.43 -12.29
CA GLU A 294 -1.12 9.04 -13.66
C GLU A 294 0.39 9.02 -13.92
N ARG A 295 1.11 10.05 -13.43
CA ARG A 295 2.57 10.11 -13.52
C ARG A 295 3.25 8.93 -12.82
N MET A 296 2.72 8.49 -11.67
CA MET A 296 3.16 7.25 -11.03
C MET A 296 2.99 6.03 -11.93
N LEU A 297 1.82 5.91 -12.57
CA LEU A 297 1.53 4.78 -13.47
C LEU A 297 2.41 4.80 -14.73
N GLU A 298 2.78 5.97 -15.23
CA GLU A 298 3.67 6.13 -16.38
C GLU A 298 5.13 5.79 -16.04
N LEU A 299 5.68 6.37 -14.97
CA LEU A 299 7.08 6.20 -14.58
C LEU A 299 7.35 4.87 -13.87
N GLY A 300 6.33 4.27 -13.28
CA GLY A 300 6.43 2.99 -12.55
C GLY A 300 6.43 1.74 -13.43
N LYS A 301 6.15 1.86 -14.73
CA LYS A 301 6.09 0.75 -15.70
C LYS A 301 7.41 0.00 -15.85
#